data_fcdfd66f9e4103654ff8a80efcb7514b
#
_entry.id   fcdfd66f9e4103654ff8a80efcb7514b
#
_cell.length_a   1.000
_cell.length_b   1.000
_cell.length_c   1.000
_cell.angle_alpha   90.00
_cell.angle_beta   90.00
_cell.angle_gamma   90.00
#
_symmetry.space_group_name_H-M   'P 1'
#
loop_
_entity.id
_entity.type
_entity.pdbx_description
1 polymer ?
#
loop_
_entity_poly.entity_id
_entity_poly.type
_entity_poly.pdbx_seq_one_letter_code
_entity_poly.pdbx_strand_id
1 'polypeptide(L)'
;QWLGTFLTVTSFTIGCTLLYLLKKKYFKNFILEHLPEKIKKYKSIFNKNEFVYFMIFRFCGGAGTPFAIQNVLPVIFNMKIKNYFYSTLLGLIPMVFIINASGAGIENLILESESVSYLSAISNPGIYWPLIFFGAVLFISFLIREKIFKIKKG
;
A
#
# COMPACT_ATOMS: atom_id res chain seq x y z
N GLN A 1 8.05 9.34 15.98
CA GLN A 1 7.89 8.50 14.77
C GLN A 1 6.95 7.31 14.99
N TRP A 2 7.21 6.43 15.95
CA TRP A 2 6.40 5.22 16.20
C TRP A 2 4.94 5.51 16.53
N LEU A 3 4.68 6.49 17.41
CA LEU A 3 3.33 6.91 17.77
C LEU A 3 2.57 7.46 16.55
N GLY A 4 3.22 8.32 15.75
CA GLY A 4 2.65 8.84 14.51
C GLY A 4 2.32 7.73 13.52
N THR A 5 3.23 6.77 13.34
CA THR A 5 2.99 5.62 12.47
C THR A 5 1.79 4.79 12.95
N PHE A 6 1.71 4.49 14.24
CA PHE A 6 0.62 3.74 14.82
C PHE A 6 -0.75 4.44 14.63
N LEU A 7 -0.81 5.73 14.94
CA LEU A 7 -2.04 6.52 14.77
C LEU A 7 -2.45 6.60 13.30
N THR A 8 -1.50 6.86 12.40
CA THR A 8 -1.76 6.95 10.96
C THR A 8 -2.26 5.63 10.40
N VAL A 9 -1.57 4.52 10.67
CA VAL A 9 -1.97 3.19 10.19
C VAL A 9 -3.34 2.81 10.70
N THR A 10 -3.63 3.06 11.98
CA THR A 10 -4.93 2.76 12.58
C THR A 10 -6.05 3.57 11.93
N SER A 11 -5.87 4.88 11.79
CA SER A 11 -6.84 5.77 11.17
C SER A 11 -7.10 5.42 9.71
N PHE A 12 -6.05 5.16 8.93
CA PHE A 12 -6.17 4.68 7.54
C PHE A 12 -6.90 3.36 7.44
N THR A 13 -6.59 2.40 8.32
CA THR A 13 -7.23 1.08 8.30
C THR A 13 -8.73 1.19 8.60
N ILE A 14 -9.12 2.00 9.57
CA ILE A 14 -10.53 2.26 9.89
C ILE A 14 -11.22 2.92 8.69
N GLY A 15 -10.65 3.99 8.14
CA GLY A 15 -11.20 4.69 6.98
C GLY A 15 -11.35 3.78 5.75
N CYS A 16 -10.32 3.00 5.43
CA CYS A 16 -10.35 2.03 4.34
C CYS A 16 -11.42 0.94 4.56
N THR A 17 -11.60 0.49 5.81
CA THR A 17 -12.59 -0.54 6.15
C THR A 17 -14.01 0.00 6.00
N LEU A 18 -14.28 1.21 6.45
CA LEU A 18 -15.57 1.87 6.23
C LEU A 18 -15.86 2.04 4.74
N LEU A 19 -14.88 2.51 3.99
CA LEU A 19 -15.00 2.66 2.53
C LEU A 19 -15.23 1.32 1.83
N TYR A 20 -14.56 0.25 2.26
CA TYR A 20 -14.77 -1.11 1.78
C TYR A 20 -16.22 -1.57 1.99
N LEU A 21 -16.77 -1.35 3.20
CA LEU A 21 -18.16 -1.70 3.51
C LEU A 21 -19.15 -0.95 2.64
N LEU A 22 -18.95 0.35 2.45
CA LEU A 22 -19.79 1.18 1.59
C LEU A 22 -19.74 0.69 0.14
N LYS A 23 -18.54 0.46 -0.41
CA LYS A 23 -18.37 -0.05 -1.77
C LYS A 23 -18.98 -1.44 -1.95
N LYS A 24 -18.81 -2.32 -0.96
CA LYS A 24 -19.37 -3.67 -0.99
C LYS A 24 -20.91 -3.65 -0.96
N LYS A 25 -21.51 -2.72 -0.21
CA LYS A 25 -22.96 -2.60 -0.08
C LYS A 25 -23.61 -1.97 -1.32
N TYR A 26 -23.02 -0.88 -1.85
CA TYR A 26 -23.70 -0.06 -2.87
C TYR A 26 -23.13 -0.23 -4.29
N PHE A 27 -21.86 -0.54 -4.43
CA PHE A 27 -21.16 -0.53 -5.72
C PHE A 27 -20.71 -1.90 -6.21
N LYS A 28 -20.95 -2.97 -5.44
CA LYS A 28 -20.47 -4.31 -5.78
C LYS A 28 -20.92 -4.75 -7.17
N ASN A 29 -22.21 -4.64 -7.49
CA ASN A 29 -22.77 -5.06 -8.78
C ASN A 29 -22.21 -4.24 -9.93
N PHE A 30 -22.17 -2.91 -9.77
CA PHE A 30 -21.57 -2.00 -10.75
C PHE A 30 -20.10 -2.33 -11.05
N ILE A 31 -19.32 -2.60 -10.01
CA ILE A 31 -17.89 -2.96 -10.15
C ILE A 31 -17.76 -4.30 -10.89
N LEU A 32 -18.59 -5.30 -10.57
CA LEU A 32 -18.53 -6.63 -11.18
C LEU A 32 -18.94 -6.62 -12.65
N GLU A 33 -19.92 -5.80 -13.03
CA GLU A 33 -20.39 -5.65 -14.41
C GLU A 33 -19.32 -5.05 -15.33
N HIS A 34 -18.52 -4.10 -14.82
CA HIS A 34 -17.49 -3.41 -15.58
C HIS A 34 -16.10 -4.08 -15.45
N LEU A 35 -16.03 -5.27 -14.85
CA LEU A 35 -14.77 -5.93 -14.57
C LEU A 35 -14.24 -6.69 -15.79
N PRO A 36 -12.97 -6.45 -16.22
CA PRO A 36 -12.34 -7.25 -17.26
C PRO A 36 -12.26 -8.74 -16.87
N GLU A 37 -12.55 -9.63 -17.83
CA GLU A 37 -12.48 -11.09 -17.67
C GLU A 37 -11.14 -11.57 -17.09
N LYS A 38 -10.05 -10.88 -17.44
CA LYS A 38 -8.70 -11.18 -16.94
C LYS A 38 -8.62 -11.10 -15.40
N ILE A 39 -9.36 -10.19 -14.76
CA ILE A 39 -9.33 -10.02 -13.30
C ILE A 39 -10.13 -11.13 -12.62
N LYS A 40 -11.23 -11.58 -13.21
CA LYS A 40 -12.03 -12.70 -12.69
C LYS A 40 -11.20 -13.98 -12.52
N LYS A 41 -10.25 -14.20 -13.42
CA LYS A 41 -9.34 -15.35 -13.39
C LYS A 41 -8.42 -15.38 -12.16
N TYR A 42 -8.07 -14.21 -11.62
CA TYR A 42 -7.23 -14.12 -10.43
C TYR A 42 -7.99 -14.35 -9.11
N LYS A 43 -9.32 -14.29 -9.15
CA LYS A 43 -10.17 -14.45 -7.97
C LYS A 43 -9.96 -15.79 -7.26
N SER A 44 -9.83 -16.89 -8.01
CA SER A 44 -9.62 -18.23 -7.44
C SER A 44 -8.27 -18.35 -6.72
N ILE A 45 -7.23 -17.71 -7.26
CA ILE A 45 -5.88 -17.71 -6.68
C ILE A 45 -5.88 -16.86 -5.40
N PHE A 46 -6.48 -15.68 -5.47
CA PHE A 46 -6.56 -14.75 -4.36
C PHE A 46 -7.34 -15.35 -3.17
N ASN A 47 -8.48 -16.00 -3.44
CA ASN A 47 -9.35 -16.56 -2.41
C ASN A 47 -8.72 -17.75 -1.66
N LYS A 48 -7.65 -18.35 -2.16
CA LYS A 48 -6.93 -19.42 -1.43
C LYS A 48 -6.30 -18.92 -0.14
N ASN A 49 -5.77 -17.71 -0.14
CA ASN A 49 -5.19 -17.06 1.04
C ASN A 49 -5.27 -15.53 0.91
N GLU A 50 -6.49 -15.03 0.94
CA GLU A 50 -6.78 -13.60 0.70
C GLU A 50 -6.06 -12.67 1.68
N PHE A 51 -5.88 -13.11 2.93
CA PHE A 51 -5.16 -12.33 3.95
C PHE A 51 -3.71 -12.08 3.55
N VAL A 52 -2.96 -13.15 3.24
CA VAL A 52 -1.53 -13.04 2.91
C VAL A 52 -1.32 -12.32 1.58
N TYR A 53 -2.10 -12.63 0.56
CA TYR A 53 -1.96 -11.96 -0.74
C TYR A 53 -2.25 -10.48 -0.65
N PHE A 54 -3.29 -10.07 0.07
CA PHE A 54 -3.63 -8.67 0.22
C PHE A 54 -2.65 -7.93 1.14
N MET A 55 -2.17 -8.56 2.20
CA MET A 55 -1.14 -8.02 3.08
C MET A 55 0.16 -7.73 2.30
N ILE A 56 0.65 -8.71 1.51
CA ILE A 56 1.84 -8.52 0.67
C ILE A 56 1.61 -7.43 -0.37
N PHE A 57 0.44 -7.40 -0.99
CA PHE A 57 0.07 -6.36 -1.96
C PHE A 57 0.14 -4.96 -1.35
N ARG A 58 -0.39 -4.77 -0.13
CA ARG A 58 -0.31 -3.52 0.63
C ARG A 58 1.12 -3.20 1.05
N PHE A 59 1.84 -4.19 1.55
CA PHE A 59 3.25 -4.07 1.95
C PHE A 59 4.13 -3.57 0.81
N CYS A 60 3.93 -4.07 -0.40
CA CYS A 60 4.61 -3.63 -1.61
C CYS A 60 4.06 -2.33 -2.22
N GLY A 61 3.35 -1.49 -1.45
CA GLY A 61 2.79 -0.23 -1.94
C GLY A 61 1.74 -0.42 -3.04
N GLY A 62 1.06 -1.58 -3.07
CA GLY A 62 0.05 -1.89 -4.07
C GLY A 62 0.60 -2.19 -5.47
N ALA A 63 1.88 -2.56 -5.57
CA ALA A 63 2.57 -2.87 -6.83
C ALA A 63 2.46 -1.73 -7.87
N GLY A 64 2.51 -0.49 -7.42
CA GLY A 64 2.43 0.70 -8.28
C GLY A 64 1.00 1.01 -8.78
N THR A 65 -0.03 0.34 -8.27
CA THR A 65 -1.42 0.69 -8.60
C THR A 65 -1.90 1.88 -7.79
N PRO A 66 -2.74 2.76 -8.37
CA PRO A 66 -3.35 3.86 -7.63
C PRO A 66 -4.11 3.37 -6.39
N PHE A 67 -4.05 4.11 -5.29
CA PHE A 67 -4.66 3.74 -4.02
C PHE A 67 -6.18 3.46 -4.13
N ALA A 68 -6.86 4.18 -5.02
CA ALA A 68 -8.28 3.95 -5.32
C ALA A 68 -8.54 2.52 -5.84
N ILE A 69 -7.68 2.02 -6.74
CA ILE A 69 -7.78 0.66 -7.30
C ILE A 69 -7.49 -0.37 -6.23
N GLN A 70 -6.49 -0.13 -5.37
CA GLN A 70 -6.17 -1.02 -4.26
C GLN A 70 -7.37 -1.24 -3.33
N ASN A 71 -8.22 -0.22 -3.15
CA ASN A 71 -9.43 -0.30 -2.32
C ASN A 71 -10.65 -0.89 -3.04
N VAL A 72 -10.57 -1.11 -4.36
CA VAL A 72 -11.62 -1.79 -5.14
C VAL A 72 -11.39 -3.29 -5.22
N LEU A 73 -10.13 -3.74 -5.28
CA LEU A 73 -9.77 -5.16 -5.39
C LEU A 73 -10.44 -6.06 -4.35
N PRO A 74 -10.49 -5.70 -3.05
CA PRO A 74 -11.15 -6.53 -2.03
C PRO A 74 -12.65 -6.73 -2.28
N VAL A 75 -13.32 -5.73 -2.87
CA VAL A 75 -14.74 -5.81 -3.24
C VAL A 75 -14.93 -6.80 -4.39
N ILE A 76 -14.05 -6.72 -5.41
CA ILE A 76 -14.05 -7.62 -6.57
C ILE A 76 -13.90 -9.07 -6.12
N PHE A 77 -12.96 -9.33 -5.23
CA PHE A 77 -12.65 -10.67 -4.74
C PHE A 77 -13.58 -11.13 -3.60
N ASN A 78 -14.51 -10.26 -3.16
CA ASN A 78 -15.44 -10.52 -2.05
C ASN A 78 -14.72 -10.97 -0.78
N MET A 79 -13.65 -10.25 -0.43
CA MET A 79 -12.80 -10.54 0.71
C MET A 79 -13.57 -10.48 2.03
N LYS A 80 -13.19 -11.31 3.00
CA LYS A 80 -13.76 -11.25 4.36
C LYS A 80 -13.28 -9.98 5.07
N ILE A 81 -14.19 -9.30 5.76
CA ILE A 81 -13.90 -8.02 6.41
C ILE A 81 -12.77 -8.10 7.42
N LYS A 82 -12.70 -9.18 8.20
CA LYS A 82 -11.62 -9.43 9.16
C LYS A 82 -10.25 -9.52 8.46
N ASN A 83 -10.19 -10.29 7.38
CA ASN A 83 -8.97 -10.46 6.62
C ASN A 83 -8.55 -9.15 5.95
N TYR A 84 -9.50 -8.37 5.43
CA TYR A 84 -9.24 -7.04 4.87
C TYR A 84 -8.68 -6.08 5.93
N PHE A 85 -9.31 -6.01 7.11
CA PHE A 85 -8.89 -5.12 8.20
C PHE A 85 -7.44 -5.43 8.64
N TYR A 86 -7.16 -6.67 9.02
CA TYR A 86 -5.84 -7.04 9.53
C TYR A 86 -4.75 -7.01 8.47
N SER A 87 -5.04 -7.41 7.23
CA SER A 87 -4.07 -7.34 6.14
C SER A 87 -3.75 -5.90 5.75
N THR A 88 -4.73 -5.00 5.83
CA THR A 88 -4.51 -3.56 5.63
C THR A 88 -3.69 -2.97 6.77
N LEU A 89 -4.05 -3.28 8.02
CA LEU A 89 -3.34 -2.81 9.21
C LEU A 89 -1.85 -3.19 9.15
N LEU A 90 -1.55 -4.45 8.93
CA LEU A 90 -0.17 -4.95 8.89
C LEU A 90 0.57 -4.52 7.61
N GLY A 91 -0.11 -4.53 6.48
CA GLY A 91 0.51 -4.22 5.19
C GLY A 91 0.86 -2.74 5.01
N LEU A 92 0.21 -1.82 5.72
CA LEU A 92 0.51 -0.39 5.63
C LEU A 92 1.67 0.05 6.54
N ILE A 93 2.03 -0.73 7.56
CA ILE A 93 3.06 -0.34 8.54
C ILE A 93 4.36 0.13 7.89
N PRO A 94 5.01 -0.65 7.00
CA PRO A 94 6.32 -0.26 6.47
C PRO A 94 6.24 1.01 5.62
N MET A 95 5.22 1.15 4.80
CA MET A 95 5.06 2.33 3.94
C MET A 95 4.80 3.59 4.76
N VAL A 96 3.90 3.53 5.72
CA VAL A 96 3.59 4.68 6.60
C VAL A 96 4.77 5.03 7.48
N PHE A 97 5.51 4.03 7.97
CA PHE A 97 6.75 4.28 8.71
C PHE A 97 7.78 5.07 7.88
N ILE A 98 7.99 4.68 6.61
CA ILE A 98 8.92 5.37 5.71
C ILE A 98 8.48 6.83 5.47
N ILE A 99 7.19 7.05 5.22
CA ILE A 99 6.63 8.40 5.01
C ILE A 99 6.85 9.28 6.26
N ASN A 100 6.54 8.76 7.44
CA ASN A 100 6.71 9.48 8.69
C ASN A 100 8.19 9.73 9.04
N ALA A 101 9.06 8.77 8.73
CA ALA A 101 10.50 8.93 8.91
C ALA A 101 11.08 10.02 7.98
N SER A 102 10.62 10.05 6.73
CA SER A 102 11.01 11.11 5.78
C SER A 102 10.53 12.49 6.24
N GLY A 103 9.29 12.58 6.74
CA GLY A 103 8.76 13.83 7.30
C GLY A 103 9.55 14.34 8.49
N ALA A 104 9.93 13.46 9.42
CA ALA A 104 10.77 13.83 10.57
C ALA A 104 12.20 14.24 10.16
N GLY A 105 12.74 13.65 9.09
CA GLY A 105 14.03 14.08 8.53
C GLY A 105 13.98 15.51 7.97
N ILE A 106 12.87 15.87 7.32
CA ILE A 106 12.66 17.24 6.82
C ILE A 106 12.51 18.23 7.98
N GLU A 107 11.75 17.87 9.02
CA GLU A 107 11.57 18.70 10.22
C GLU A 107 12.92 19.04 10.88
N ASN A 108 13.79 18.05 11.06
CA ASN A 108 15.12 18.25 11.61
C ASN A 108 15.96 19.21 10.77
N LEU A 109 15.89 19.10 9.43
CA LEU A 109 16.57 20.04 8.53
C LEU A 109 16.09 21.48 8.69
N ILE A 110 14.78 21.68 8.82
CA ILE A 110 14.20 23.01 8.99
C ILE A 110 14.63 23.63 10.33
N LEU A 111 14.70 22.81 11.39
CA LEU A 111 15.11 23.28 12.72
C LEU A 111 16.62 23.58 12.84
N GLU A 112 17.45 22.85 12.09
CA GLU A 112 18.90 22.98 12.14
C GLU A 112 19.46 24.02 11.17
N SER A 113 18.70 24.46 10.18
CA SER A 113 19.17 25.35 9.11
C SER A 113 18.35 26.63 9.02
N GLU A 114 19.01 27.81 9.08
CA GLU A 114 18.38 29.12 8.78
C GLU A 114 17.92 29.23 7.32
N SER A 115 18.50 28.42 6.41
CA SER A 115 18.08 28.30 5.02
C SER A 115 18.12 26.84 4.56
N VAL A 116 16.96 26.28 4.19
CA VAL A 116 16.88 24.93 3.63
C VAL A 116 17.33 24.97 2.17
N SER A 117 18.51 24.43 1.89
CA SER A 117 18.98 24.21 0.52
C SER A 117 18.52 22.82 0.04
N TYR A 118 18.15 22.69 -1.24
CA TYR A 118 17.84 21.39 -1.85
C TYR A 118 18.98 20.38 -1.71
N LEU A 119 20.23 20.85 -1.76
CA LEU A 119 21.42 20.00 -1.60
C LEU A 119 21.55 19.48 -0.17
N SER A 120 21.27 20.27 0.86
CA SER A 120 21.29 19.82 2.25
C SER A 120 20.19 18.80 2.55
N ALA A 121 19.01 18.97 1.93
CA ALA A 121 17.91 18.00 2.05
C ALA A 121 18.27 16.63 1.46
N ILE A 122 18.86 16.60 0.27
CA ILE A 122 19.26 15.36 -0.40
C ILE A 122 20.42 14.66 0.32
N SER A 123 21.31 15.43 0.96
CA SER A 123 22.47 14.88 1.67
C SER A 123 22.18 14.41 3.10
N ASN A 124 20.98 14.69 3.64
CA ASN A 124 20.64 14.30 5.01
C ASN A 124 20.27 12.81 5.10
N PRO A 125 20.99 12.03 5.93
CA PRO A 125 20.72 10.59 6.12
C PRO A 125 19.27 10.28 6.55
N GLY A 126 18.64 11.17 7.33
CA GLY A 126 17.26 11.04 7.77
C GLY A 126 16.23 11.10 6.63
N ILE A 127 16.62 11.64 5.47
CA ILE A 127 15.75 11.74 4.29
C ILE A 127 16.12 10.69 3.24
N TYR A 128 17.39 10.58 2.86
CA TYR A 128 17.74 9.69 1.76
C TYR A 128 17.65 8.21 2.12
N TRP A 129 17.92 7.78 3.35
CA TRP A 129 17.80 6.39 3.75
C TRP A 129 16.35 5.86 3.64
N PRO A 130 15.32 6.54 4.17
CA PRO A 130 13.93 6.16 3.95
C PRO A 130 13.54 6.12 2.47
N LEU A 131 14.03 7.07 1.66
CA LEU A 131 13.74 7.11 0.22
C LEU A 131 14.41 5.96 -0.54
N ILE A 132 15.66 5.62 -0.21
CA ILE A 132 16.37 4.45 -0.78
C ILE A 132 15.61 3.17 -0.43
N PHE A 133 15.20 3.01 0.84
CA PHE A 133 14.43 1.85 1.27
C PHE A 133 13.10 1.76 0.54
N PHE A 134 12.40 2.88 0.38
CA PHE A 134 11.16 2.94 -0.40
C PHE A 134 11.38 2.56 -1.86
N GLY A 135 12.42 3.09 -2.49
CA GLY A 135 12.82 2.72 -3.85
C GLY A 135 13.13 1.23 -3.99
N ALA A 136 13.84 0.65 -3.01
CA ALA A 136 14.12 -0.78 -2.97
C ALA A 136 12.85 -1.62 -2.86
N VAL A 137 11.90 -1.23 -2.00
CA VAL A 137 10.60 -1.91 -1.87
C VAL A 137 9.81 -1.85 -3.17
N LEU A 138 9.77 -0.69 -3.85
CA LEU A 138 9.12 -0.55 -5.15
C LEU A 138 9.80 -1.41 -6.22
N PHE A 139 11.13 -1.44 -6.24
CA PHE A 139 11.90 -2.24 -7.20
C PHE A 139 11.66 -3.74 -7.01
N ILE A 140 11.69 -4.22 -5.77
CA ILE A 140 11.36 -5.61 -5.43
C ILE A 140 9.93 -5.94 -5.84
N SER A 141 8.98 -5.05 -5.57
CA SER A 141 7.58 -5.19 -5.97
C SER A 141 7.44 -5.31 -7.50
N PHE A 142 8.19 -4.49 -8.24
CA PHE A 142 8.21 -4.55 -9.71
C PHE A 142 8.78 -5.89 -10.22
N LEU A 143 9.87 -6.37 -9.63
CA LEU A 143 10.47 -7.67 -9.99
C LEU A 143 9.53 -8.85 -9.71
N ILE A 144 8.86 -8.84 -8.55
CA ILE A 144 7.88 -9.86 -8.19
C ILE A 144 6.70 -9.83 -9.17
N ARG A 145 6.21 -8.65 -9.51
CA ARG A 145 5.15 -8.47 -10.52
C ARG A 145 5.56 -9.09 -11.86
N GLU A 146 6.76 -8.77 -12.35
CA GLU A 146 7.26 -9.28 -13.63
C GLU A 146 7.35 -10.81 -13.63
N LYS A 147 7.84 -11.38 -12.52
CA LYS A 147 7.96 -12.84 -12.36
C LYS A 147 6.60 -13.54 -12.33
N ILE A 148 5.62 -12.98 -11.61
CA ILE A 148 4.26 -13.52 -11.53
C ILE A 148 3.56 -13.46 -12.90
N PHE A 149 3.76 -12.39 -13.67
CA PHE A 149 3.16 -12.26 -14.99
C PHE A 149 3.85 -13.08 -16.06
N LYS A 150 5.18 -13.32 -15.97
CA LYS A 150 5.93 -14.20 -16.91
C LYS A 150 5.60 -15.68 -16.74
N ILE A 151 5.39 -16.18 -15.53
CA ILE A 151 5.01 -17.58 -15.26
C ILE A 151 3.68 -17.96 -15.95
N LYS A 152 2.89 -17.00 -16.42
CA LYS A 152 1.60 -17.22 -17.08
C LYS A 152 1.63 -17.16 -18.61
N LYS A 153 2.78 -16.94 -19.22
CA LYS A 153 2.93 -16.95 -20.69
C LYS A 153 3.55 -18.24 -21.24
N GLY A 154 3.87 -19.18 -20.38
CA GLY A 154 4.38 -20.51 -20.75
C GLY A 154 3.31 -21.61 -20.65
#